data_ce1fbcfd2659d6cc87dac14b83fd57e1
#
_entry.id   ce1fbcfd2659d6cc87dac14b83fd57e1
#
_cell.length_a   1.000
_cell.length_b   1.000
_cell.length_c   1.000
_cell.angle_alpha   90.00
_cell.angle_beta   90.00
_cell.angle_gamma   90.00
#
_symmetry.space_group_name_H-M   'P 1'
#
loop_
_entity.id
_entity.type
_entity.pdbx_description
1 polymer ?
#
loop_
_entity_poly.entity_id
_entity_poly.type
_entity_poly.pdbx_seq_one_letter_code
_entity_poly.pdbx_strand_id
1 'polypeptide(L)'
;MAMIKATKDYESGLPPKPELIAAMGKLAEEERKIGIFEMGGGLLPSAQGHKVTMTGSRVTVTDGPFAETKEVIGGFAILNYDSHEAAIEGAKRVMKIHADAGVTDLEIEIRPMFEAQCTQ
;
A
#
# COMPACT_ATOMS: atom_id res chain seq x y z
N MET A 1 2.18 -4.42 -8.63
CA MET A 1 1.86 -4.15 -7.22
C MET A 1 1.74 -2.66 -6.98
N ALA A 2 0.72 -2.25 -6.28
CA ALA A 2 0.57 -0.88 -5.81
C ALA A 2 0.93 -0.83 -4.33
N MET A 3 1.74 0.14 -3.95
CA MET A 3 2.16 0.32 -2.57
C MET A 3 1.76 1.71 -2.12
N ILE A 4 0.91 1.78 -1.12
CA ILE A 4 0.43 3.05 -0.58
C ILE A 4 1.34 3.44 0.57
N LYS A 5 1.95 4.62 0.48
CA LYS A 5 2.81 5.10 1.56
C LYS A 5 1.97 5.51 2.75
N ALA A 6 2.47 5.27 3.96
CA ALA A 6 1.77 5.62 5.18
C ALA A 6 1.75 7.14 5.35
N THR A 7 0.61 7.66 5.83
CA THR A 7 0.53 9.05 6.24
C THR A 7 1.13 9.20 7.63
N LYS A 8 1.46 10.44 8.02
CA LYS A 8 1.95 10.70 9.37
C LYS A 8 0.93 10.28 10.42
N ASP A 9 -0.34 10.57 10.16
CA ASP A 9 -1.41 10.22 11.10
C ASP A 9 -1.51 8.72 11.29
N TYR A 10 -1.49 7.97 10.19
CA TYR A 10 -1.57 6.52 10.27
C TYR A 10 -0.35 5.93 11.00
N GLU A 11 0.84 6.44 10.68
CA GLU A 11 2.07 5.96 11.30
C GLU A 11 2.12 6.28 12.79
N SER A 12 1.45 7.36 13.22
CA SER A 12 1.38 7.73 14.63
C SER A 12 0.33 6.94 15.41
N GLY A 13 -0.42 6.07 14.73
CA GLY A 13 -1.39 5.20 15.39
C GLY A 13 -2.84 5.62 15.24
N LEU A 14 -3.11 6.70 14.51
CA LEU A 14 -4.49 7.11 14.25
C LEU A 14 -5.09 6.15 13.21
N PRO A 15 -6.21 5.49 13.53
CA PRO A 15 -6.82 4.57 12.57
C PRO A 15 -7.44 5.34 11.41
N PRO A 16 -7.55 4.69 10.22
CA PRO A 16 -8.25 5.30 9.10
C PRO A 16 -9.72 5.52 9.45
N LYS A 17 -10.32 6.53 8.82
CA LYS A 17 -11.74 6.79 9.02
C LYS A 17 -12.58 5.62 8.52
N PRO A 18 -13.69 5.31 9.19
CA PRO A 18 -14.57 4.22 8.74
C PRO A 18 -15.06 4.39 7.31
N GLU A 19 -15.32 5.64 6.86
CA GLU A 19 -15.74 5.91 5.49
C GLU A 19 -14.66 5.52 4.49
N LEU A 20 -13.40 5.74 4.83
CA LEU A 20 -12.28 5.38 3.97
C LEU A 20 -12.17 3.87 3.85
N ILE A 21 -12.26 3.17 4.98
CA ILE A 21 -12.22 1.71 4.99
C ILE A 21 -13.35 1.14 4.14
N ALA A 22 -14.55 1.67 4.31
CA ALA A 22 -15.72 1.20 3.56
C ALA A 22 -15.56 1.45 2.06
N ALA A 23 -15.08 2.64 1.67
CA ALA A 23 -14.90 2.99 0.27
C ALA A 23 -13.81 2.15 -0.39
N MET A 24 -12.72 1.90 0.31
CA MET A 24 -11.64 1.05 -0.20
C MET A 24 -12.10 -0.40 -0.34
N GLY A 25 -12.88 -0.88 0.62
CA GLY A 25 -13.46 -2.22 0.57
C GLY A 25 -14.41 -2.39 -0.61
N LYS A 26 -15.21 -1.38 -0.88
CA LYS A 26 -16.12 -1.38 -2.01
C LYS A 26 -15.37 -1.43 -3.34
N LEU A 27 -14.32 -0.61 -3.48
CA LEU A 27 -13.51 -0.63 -4.68
C LEU A 27 -12.84 -1.99 -4.88
N ALA A 28 -12.27 -2.56 -3.84
CA ALA A 28 -11.64 -3.87 -3.92
C ALA A 28 -12.64 -4.95 -4.36
N GLU A 29 -13.86 -4.90 -3.84
CA GLU A 29 -14.90 -5.85 -4.21
C GLU A 29 -15.30 -5.70 -5.67
N GLU A 30 -15.47 -4.47 -6.15
CA GLU A 30 -15.78 -4.19 -7.54
C GLU A 30 -14.68 -4.68 -8.48
N GLU A 31 -13.43 -4.42 -8.11
CA GLU A 31 -12.28 -4.83 -8.91
C GLU A 31 -12.07 -6.35 -8.86
N ARG A 32 -12.40 -6.98 -7.76
CA ARG A 32 -12.31 -8.44 -7.66
C ARG A 32 -13.29 -9.12 -8.62
N LYS A 33 -14.49 -8.57 -8.74
CA LYS A 33 -15.53 -9.14 -9.62
C LYS A 33 -15.13 -9.13 -11.09
N ILE A 34 -14.32 -8.17 -11.50
CA ILE A 34 -13.88 -8.07 -12.89
C ILE A 34 -12.45 -8.56 -13.09
N GLY A 35 -11.89 -9.23 -12.08
CA GLY A 35 -10.58 -9.89 -12.19
C GLY A 35 -9.38 -8.99 -12.03
N ILE A 36 -9.55 -7.76 -11.58
CA ILE A 36 -8.45 -6.83 -11.38
C ILE A 36 -7.80 -7.02 -10.02
N PHE A 37 -8.57 -6.99 -8.95
CA PHE A 37 -8.03 -7.10 -7.60
C PHE A 37 -7.74 -8.56 -7.25
N GLU A 38 -6.48 -8.88 -7.01
CA GLU A 38 -6.07 -10.22 -6.62
C GLU A 38 -5.98 -10.36 -5.10
N MET A 39 -5.20 -9.51 -4.47
CA MET A 39 -5.09 -9.49 -3.01
C MET A 39 -4.50 -8.15 -2.58
N GLY A 40 -4.67 -7.83 -1.30
CA GLY A 40 -4.12 -6.62 -0.72
C GLY A 40 -4.55 -6.45 0.70
N GLY A 41 -4.07 -5.40 1.33
CA GLY A 41 -4.44 -5.08 2.70
C GLY A 41 -3.64 -3.92 3.26
N GLY A 42 -4.05 -3.48 4.44
CA GLY A 42 -3.31 -2.48 5.18
C GLY A 42 -2.23 -3.12 6.02
N LEU A 43 -1.20 -2.34 6.30
CA LEU A 43 -0.13 -2.74 7.21
C LEU A 43 -0.27 -1.92 8.48
N LEU A 44 0.01 -2.55 9.62
CA LEU A 44 0.04 -1.82 10.88
C LEU A 44 1.20 -0.83 10.89
N PRO A 45 1.15 0.21 11.74
CA PRO A 45 2.23 1.19 11.81
C PRO A 45 3.59 0.54 12.06
N SER A 46 4.66 1.21 11.61
CA SER A 46 6.01 0.65 11.69
C SER A 46 6.47 0.43 13.14
N ALA A 47 5.81 1.05 14.12
CA ALA A 47 6.10 0.81 15.53
C ALA A 47 5.96 -0.68 15.89
N GLN A 48 5.14 -1.42 15.14
CA GLN A 48 4.94 -2.85 15.36
C GLN A 48 5.78 -3.71 14.41
N GLY A 49 6.67 -3.08 13.65
CA GLY A 49 7.48 -3.78 12.67
C GLY A 49 8.95 -3.86 13.05
N HIS A 50 9.69 -4.56 12.22
CA HIS A 50 11.12 -4.75 12.41
C HIS A 50 11.83 -4.67 11.06
N LYS A 51 13.06 -4.19 11.06
CA LYS A 51 13.92 -4.26 9.88
C LYS A 51 15.07 -5.20 10.18
N VAL A 52 15.31 -6.14 9.28
CA VAL A 52 16.45 -7.01 9.36
C VAL A 52 17.41 -6.57 8.26
N THR A 53 18.60 -6.16 8.64
CA THR A 53 19.55 -5.54 7.72
C THR A 53 20.84 -6.35 7.68
N MET A 54 21.39 -6.53 6.48
CA MET A 54 22.71 -7.16 6.33
C MET A 54 23.67 -6.15 5.75
N THR A 55 24.79 -5.95 6.45
CA THR A 55 25.86 -5.05 6.00
C THR A 55 27.18 -5.79 6.16
N GLY A 56 27.85 -6.06 5.03
CA GLY A 56 29.11 -6.79 5.04
C GLY A 56 29.00 -8.12 5.77
N SER A 57 27.97 -8.91 5.50
CA SER A 57 27.67 -10.20 6.12
C SER A 57 27.23 -10.12 7.58
N ARG A 58 27.11 -8.92 8.13
CA ARG A 58 26.60 -8.72 9.48
C ARG A 58 25.11 -8.46 9.43
N VAL A 59 24.34 -9.24 10.19
CA VAL A 59 22.89 -9.10 10.25
C VAL A 59 22.49 -8.37 11.54
N THR A 60 21.65 -7.34 11.38
CA THR A 60 21.13 -6.59 12.52
C THR A 60 19.62 -6.50 12.43
N VAL A 61 18.96 -6.39 13.58
CA VAL A 61 17.51 -6.21 13.66
C VAL A 61 17.25 -4.85 14.31
N THR A 62 16.43 -4.05 13.64
CA THR A 62 16.04 -2.74 14.15
C THR A 62 14.52 -2.74 14.38
N ASP A 63 14.11 -2.43 15.60
CA ASP A 63 12.68 -2.32 15.91
C ASP A 63 12.15 -0.98 15.44
N GLY A 64 10.88 -0.97 15.02
CA GLY A 64 10.19 0.27 14.69
C GLY A 64 9.93 1.11 15.93
N PRO A 65 9.45 2.34 15.74
CA PRO A 65 9.08 2.96 14.47
C PRO A 65 10.30 3.36 13.63
N PHE A 66 10.10 3.41 12.31
CA PHE A 66 11.17 3.77 11.39
C PHE A 66 11.18 5.27 11.14
N ALA A 67 12.39 5.85 11.01
CA ALA A 67 12.54 7.31 10.99
C ALA A 67 11.95 8.00 9.76
N GLU A 68 12.04 7.36 8.59
CA GLU A 68 11.61 7.98 7.33
C GLU A 68 10.16 7.61 7.03
N THR A 69 9.23 8.35 7.61
CA THR A 69 7.79 8.08 7.49
C THR A 69 7.33 7.98 6.03
N LYS A 70 7.81 8.88 5.16
CA LYS A 70 7.37 8.87 3.76
C LYS A 70 7.87 7.67 2.96
N GLU A 71 8.75 6.86 3.51
CA GLU A 71 9.17 5.62 2.88
C GLU A 71 8.48 4.40 3.45
N VAL A 72 7.71 4.59 4.53
CA VAL A 72 6.99 3.49 5.17
C VAL A 72 5.74 3.17 4.35
N ILE A 73 5.55 1.89 4.06
CA ILE A 73 4.38 1.43 3.31
C ILE A 73 3.24 1.21 4.30
N GLY A 74 2.09 1.82 4.00
CA GLY A 74 0.89 1.65 4.83
C GLY A 74 -0.10 0.64 4.31
N GLY A 75 0.06 0.21 3.04
CA GLY A 75 -0.81 -0.79 2.45
C GLY A 75 -0.31 -1.22 1.09
N PHE A 76 -0.87 -2.30 0.56
CA PHE A 76 -0.46 -2.80 -0.74
C PHE A 76 -1.62 -3.50 -1.43
N ALA A 77 -1.52 -3.63 -2.76
CA ALA A 77 -2.46 -4.43 -3.55
C ALA A 77 -1.74 -5.04 -4.74
N ILE A 78 -2.13 -6.26 -5.06
CA ILE A 78 -1.69 -6.92 -6.30
C ILE A 78 -2.88 -6.86 -7.25
N LEU A 79 -2.65 -6.22 -8.41
CA LEU A 79 -3.71 -5.87 -9.35
C LEU A 79 -3.34 -6.32 -10.75
N ASN A 80 -4.34 -6.80 -11.49
CA ASN A 80 -4.17 -7.28 -12.85
C ASN A 80 -4.75 -6.27 -13.84
N TYR A 81 -3.97 -5.25 -14.17
CA TYR A 81 -4.36 -4.27 -15.19
C TYR A 81 -3.74 -4.62 -16.53
N ASP A 82 -4.45 -4.27 -17.61
CA ASP A 82 -4.00 -4.57 -18.97
C ASP A 82 -2.86 -3.68 -19.44
N SER A 83 -2.66 -2.53 -18.81
CA SER A 83 -1.64 -1.58 -19.25
C SER A 83 -1.18 -0.71 -18.08
N HIS A 84 -0.03 -0.05 -18.28
CA HIS A 84 0.46 0.92 -17.29
C HIS A 84 -0.53 2.07 -17.12
N GLU A 85 -1.13 2.53 -18.22
CA GLU A 85 -2.10 3.62 -18.19
C GLU A 85 -3.32 3.24 -17.36
N ALA A 86 -3.82 2.03 -17.51
CA ALA A 86 -4.96 1.55 -16.74
C ALA A 86 -4.61 1.47 -15.24
N ALA A 87 -3.40 1.03 -14.92
CA ALA A 87 -2.95 0.96 -13.53
C ALA A 87 -2.83 2.36 -12.92
N ILE A 88 -2.34 3.33 -13.69
CA ILE A 88 -2.25 4.72 -13.23
C ILE A 88 -3.65 5.28 -12.95
N GLU A 89 -4.61 5.03 -13.84
CA GLU A 89 -5.98 5.48 -13.63
C GLU A 89 -6.59 4.82 -12.40
N GLY A 90 -6.26 3.55 -12.16
CA GLY A 90 -6.67 2.86 -10.95
C GLY A 90 -6.12 3.51 -9.68
N ALA A 91 -4.85 3.90 -9.71
CA ALA A 91 -4.24 4.59 -8.58
C ALA A 91 -4.90 5.95 -8.34
N LYS A 92 -5.27 6.66 -9.41
CA LYS A 92 -5.99 7.93 -9.29
C LYS A 92 -7.34 7.77 -8.63
N ARG A 93 -8.04 6.66 -8.90
CA ARG A 93 -9.31 6.38 -8.21
C ARG A 93 -9.09 6.20 -6.70
N VAL A 94 -8.03 5.50 -6.32
CA VAL A 94 -7.68 5.34 -4.91
C VAL A 94 -7.35 6.69 -4.27
N MET A 95 -6.62 7.55 -4.99
CA MET A 95 -6.33 8.90 -4.53
C MET A 95 -7.61 9.70 -4.27
N LYS A 96 -8.58 9.60 -5.18
CA LYS A 96 -9.84 10.32 -5.02
C LYS A 96 -10.59 9.84 -3.78
N ILE A 97 -10.62 8.54 -3.54
CA ILE A 97 -11.25 7.97 -2.36
C ILE A 97 -10.63 8.54 -1.09
N HIS A 98 -9.30 8.63 -1.05
CA HIS A 98 -8.60 9.20 0.10
C HIS A 98 -8.87 10.69 0.23
N ALA A 99 -8.86 11.43 -0.87
CA ALA A 99 -9.16 12.86 -0.86
C ALA A 99 -10.57 13.12 -0.32
N ASP A 100 -11.54 12.33 -0.74
CA ASP A 100 -12.91 12.45 -0.26
C ASP A 100 -13.02 12.18 1.24
N ALA A 101 -12.09 11.43 1.80
CA ALA A 101 -12.02 11.16 3.24
C ALA A 101 -11.14 12.17 4.00
N GLY A 102 -10.67 13.22 3.32
CA GLY A 102 -9.91 14.29 3.95
C GLY A 102 -8.41 14.13 3.93
N VAL A 103 -7.88 13.14 3.23
CA VAL A 103 -6.43 12.97 3.09
C VAL A 103 -5.93 13.94 2.02
N THR A 104 -4.97 14.78 2.37
CA THR A 104 -4.46 15.82 1.47
C THR A 104 -3.14 15.45 0.81
N ASP A 105 -2.36 14.58 1.44
CA ASP A 105 -1.06 14.17 0.93
C ASP A 105 -0.96 12.66 0.97
N LEU A 106 -0.71 12.06 -0.18
CA LEU A 106 -0.62 10.61 -0.29
C LEU A 106 0.22 10.26 -1.52
N GLU A 107 1.03 9.23 -1.37
CA GLU A 107 1.82 8.72 -2.48
C GLU A 107 1.53 7.24 -2.67
N ILE A 108 1.33 6.84 -3.93
CA ILE A 108 1.16 5.44 -4.31
C ILE A 108 2.23 5.14 -5.34
N GLU A 109 3.04 4.12 -5.06
CA GLU A 109 4.01 3.62 -6.03
C GLU A 109 3.44 2.39 -6.71
N ILE A 110 3.54 2.34 -8.04
CA ILE A 110 3.06 1.21 -8.83
C ILE A 110 4.24 0.59 -9.55
N ARG A 111 4.38 -0.73 -9.46
CA ARG A 111 5.47 -1.43 -10.14
C ARG A 111 4.98 -2.74 -10.71
N PRO A 112 5.37 -3.06 -11.95
CA PRO A 112 5.05 -4.39 -12.49
C PRO A 112 5.79 -5.47 -11.69
N MET A 113 5.17 -6.63 -11.59
CA MET A 113 5.74 -7.75 -10.87
C MET A 113 6.41 -8.71 -11.83
N PHE A 114 7.40 -9.42 -11.31
CA PHE A 114 8.06 -10.49 -12.05
C PHE A 114 7.07 -11.65 -12.15
N GLU A 115 6.62 -11.96 -13.35
CA GLU A 115 5.64 -13.03 -13.54
C GLU A 115 6.26 -14.41 -13.62
N ALA A 116 7.38 -14.52 -14.34
CA ALA A 116 7.97 -15.81 -14.62
C ALA A 116 8.30 -16.64 -13.39
N GLN A 117 8.75 -15.98 -12.32
CA GLN A 117 9.09 -16.66 -11.07
C GLN A 117 7.88 -16.87 -10.19
N CYS A 118 6.86 -16.05 -10.34
CA CYS A 118 5.67 -16.12 -9.50
C CYS A 118 4.75 -17.28 -9.85
N THR A 119 4.92 -17.85 -11.03
CA THR A 119 4.07 -18.93 -11.50
C THR A 119 4.59 -20.33 -11.17
N GLN A 120 5.70 -20.41 -10.49
CA GLN A 120 6.34 -21.69 -10.16
C GLN A 120 5.58 -22.50 -9.13
#